data_9c20612e4954b9eaade21080e6382db8
#
_entry.id   9c20612e4954b9eaade21080e6382db8
#
_cell.length_a   1.000
_cell.length_b   1.000
_cell.length_c   1.000
_cell.angle_alpha   90.00
_cell.angle_beta   90.00
_cell.angle_gamma   90.00
#
_symmetry.space_group_name_H-M   'P 1'
#
loop_
_entity.id
_entity.type
_entity.pdbx_description
1 polymer ?
#
loop_
_entity_poly.entity_id
_entity_poly.type
_entity_poly.pdbx_seq_one_letter_code
_entity_poly.pdbx_strand_id
1 'polypeptide(L)'
;MMPDSLYNFCEIQKISLKSGLYLVATPIGNLRDITLRAIDTLAAADIVACEDTRVSGKLFQALGFKKKLIPYHDHNADTQRPFLLGLIAEGKSVALISDAGMPLISDPGYKLVRDCLDKNIYVTSLPGANSPLMALQLSGLPSDSFTFLGFLPSKSKARRECLEAYKNVQTTLVIFESAARLEECCADILAVMGNRPMTLTRELTKKFEDIWPSTVSGILERLQKDGPPKGEIVLVIGRNDSPQEEFDVDKMLRSALTTMTMKEAVAAITEATGLSKKQVYNAALDLKHLSHEP
;
A
#
# COMPACT_ATOMS: atom_id res chain seq x y z
N MET A 1 6.21 4.87 -43.31
CA MET A 1 5.81 3.44 -43.27
C MET A 1 6.10 2.98 -41.86
N MET A 2 5.08 2.79 -41.02
CA MET A 2 5.27 2.21 -39.66
C MET A 2 5.68 0.74 -39.84
N PRO A 3 6.59 0.22 -39.03
CA PRO A 3 7.04 -1.18 -39.16
C PRO A 3 5.84 -2.11 -38.89
N ASP A 4 5.71 -3.17 -39.68
CA ASP A 4 4.68 -4.22 -39.60
C ASP A 4 4.58 -4.89 -38.22
N SER A 5 5.56 -4.67 -37.35
CA SER A 5 5.61 -5.20 -35.99
C SER A 5 4.57 -4.64 -35.01
N LEU A 6 3.92 -3.49 -35.32
CA LEU A 6 2.89 -2.91 -34.43
C LEU A 6 1.53 -3.61 -34.56
N TYR A 7 1.26 -4.33 -35.64
CA TYR A 7 0.00 -5.05 -35.83
C TYR A 7 -0.08 -6.37 -35.06
N ASN A 8 1.05 -6.97 -34.66
CA ASN A 8 1.10 -8.22 -33.91
C ASN A 8 0.99 -8.04 -32.38
N PHE A 9 0.82 -6.83 -31.88
CA PHE A 9 0.68 -6.59 -30.42
C PHE A 9 -0.64 -7.11 -29.83
N CYS A 10 -1.63 -7.45 -30.63
CA CYS A 10 -2.92 -7.97 -30.15
C CYS A 10 -3.02 -9.50 -30.15
N GLU A 11 -2.01 -10.21 -30.66
CA GLU A 11 -2.00 -11.66 -30.67
C GLU A 11 -1.30 -12.21 -29.43
N ILE A 12 -1.91 -13.22 -28.79
CA ILE A 12 -1.30 -13.93 -27.66
C ILE A 12 -0.02 -14.61 -28.16
N GLN A 13 1.11 -14.24 -27.60
CA GLN A 13 2.38 -14.84 -27.98
C GLN A 13 2.55 -16.21 -27.33
N LYS A 14 2.95 -17.20 -28.14
CA LYS A 14 3.33 -18.51 -27.63
C LYS A 14 4.71 -18.45 -27.01
N ILE A 15 4.74 -18.25 -25.68
CA ILE A 15 5.97 -18.23 -24.89
C ILE A 15 6.12 -19.53 -24.10
N SER A 16 7.36 -19.89 -23.77
CA SER A 16 7.64 -20.96 -22.82
C SER A 16 8.03 -20.36 -21.47
N LEU A 17 7.39 -20.82 -20.42
CA LEU A 17 7.71 -20.43 -19.06
C LEU A 17 8.58 -21.48 -18.40
N LYS A 18 9.61 -21.05 -17.65
CA LYS A 18 10.31 -21.98 -16.75
C LYS A 18 9.43 -22.33 -15.56
N SER A 19 9.70 -23.47 -14.95
CA SER A 19 9.11 -23.85 -13.67
C SER A 19 9.32 -22.74 -12.64
N GLY A 20 8.26 -22.36 -11.93
CA GLY A 20 8.32 -21.31 -10.94
C GLY A 20 7.00 -20.61 -10.70
N LEU A 21 7.05 -19.53 -9.90
CA LEU A 21 5.91 -18.70 -9.52
C LEU A 21 5.93 -17.37 -10.28
N TYR A 22 4.80 -17.03 -10.88
CA TYR A 22 4.58 -15.81 -11.65
C TYR A 22 3.47 -14.99 -10.98
N LEU A 23 3.80 -13.87 -10.36
CA LEU A 23 2.83 -12.94 -9.81
C LEU A 23 2.31 -12.04 -10.94
N VAL A 24 1.02 -12.11 -11.22
CA VAL A 24 0.44 -11.42 -12.38
C VAL A 24 -0.64 -10.47 -11.93
N ALA A 25 -0.44 -9.17 -12.19
CA ALA A 25 -1.46 -8.16 -11.92
C ALA A 25 -2.65 -8.32 -12.88
N THR A 26 -3.85 -8.18 -12.33
CA THR A 26 -5.13 -8.18 -13.07
C THR A 26 -5.73 -6.78 -13.12
N PRO A 27 -6.68 -6.50 -14.03
CA PRO A 27 -7.36 -5.20 -14.09
C PRO A 27 -8.10 -4.87 -12.79
N ILE A 28 -8.13 -3.58 -12.44
CA ILE A 28 -8.87 -3.06 -11.28
C ILE A 28 -10.25 -2.47 -11.64
N GLY A 29 -10.68 -2.67 -12.89
CA GLY A 29 -11.97 -2.17 -13.37
C GLY A 29 -12.07 -2.06 -14.88
N ASN A 30 -10.95 -1.79 -15.56
CA ASN A 30 -10.89 -1.70 -17.01
C ASN A 30 -10.05 -2.87 -17.57
N LEU A 31 -10.67 -3.76 -18.31
CA LEU A 31 -10.00 -4.92 -18.91
C LEU A 31 -8.81 -4.55 -19.82
N ARG A 32 -8.80 -3.34 -20.38
CA ARG A 32 -7.70 -2.89 -21.24
C ARG A 32 -6.44 -2.49 -20.48
N ASP A 33 -6.49 -2.42 -19.16
CA ASP A 33 -5.32 -2.15 -18.32
C ASP A 33 -4.48 -3.41 -18.05
N ILE A 34 -4.92 -4.58 -18.52
CA ILE A 34 -4.08 -5.77 -18.49
C ILE A 34 -2.93 -5.62 -19.50
N THR A 35 -1.72 -5.97 -19.06
CA THR A 35 -0.57 -5.89 -19.96
C THR A 35 -0.54 -7.07 -20.92
N LEU A 36 -0.02 -6.87 -22.13
CA LEU A 36 0.18 -7.95 -23.11
C LEU A 36 1.00 -9.08 -22.52
N ARG A 37 2.08 -8.75 -21.80
CA ARG A 37 2.92 -9.73 -21.13
C ARG A 37 2.17 -10.53 -20.05
N ALA A 38 1.20 -9.92 -19.36
CA ALA A 38 0.34 -10.63 -18.43
C ALA A 38 -0.56 -11.64 -19.16
N ILE A 39 -1.14 -11.25 -20.29
CA ILE A 39 -1.95 -12.15 -21.13
C ILE A 39 -1.13 -13.34 -21.62
N ASP A 40 0.05 -13.08 -22.18
CA ASP A 40 0.94 -14.14 -22.67
C ASP A 40 1.38 -15.09 -21.55
N THR A 41 1.73 -14.55 -20.39
CA THR A 41 2.13 -15.35 -19.22
C THR A 41 0.96 -16.21 -18.71
N LEU A 42 -0.24 -15.63 -18.57
CA LEU A 42 -1.43 -16.34 -18.15
C LEU A 42 -1.81 -17.44 -19.17
N ALA A 43 -1.67 -17.14 -20.46
CA ALA A 43 -1.92 -18.11 -21.51
C ALA A 43 -0.90 -19.26 -21.50
N ALA A 44 0.36 -19.01 -21.19
CA ALA A 44 1.44 -19.99 -21.16
C ALA A 44 1.53 -20.78 -19.83
N ALA A 45 1.08 -20.20 -18.70
CA ALA A 45 1.16 -20.87 -17.40
C ALA A 45 0.43 -22.20 -17.40
N ASP A 46 1.03 -23.25 -16.79
CA ASP A 46 0.38 -24.56 -16.65
C ASP A 46 -0.85 -24.47 -15.75
N ILE A 47 -0.79 -23.65 -14.70
CA ILE A 47 -1.81 -23.52 -13.67
C ILE A 47 -1.91 -22.07 -13.24
N VAL A 48 -3.14 -21.64 -12.89
CA VAL A 48 -3.39 -20.34 -12.30
C VAL A 48 -4.00 -20.52 -10.91
N ALA A 49 -3.30 -20.02 -9.89
CA ALA A 49 -3.82 -19.86 -8.54
C ALA A 49 -4.51 -18.49 -8.45
N CYS A 50 -5.72 -18.42 -7.92
CA CYS A 50 -6.54 -17.21 -7.86
C CYS A 50 -7.39 -17.17 -6.59
N GLU A 51 -7.79 -16.00 -6.14
CA GLU A 51 -8.60 -15.85 -4.92
C GLU A 51 -10.00 -16.41 -5.12
N ASP A 52 -10.77 -15.88 -6.08
CA ASP A 52 -12.08 -16.40 -6.47
C ASP A 52 -12.07 -16.90 -7.93
N THR A 53 -12.27 -18.20 -8.09
CA THR A 53 -12.30 -18.84 -9.41
C THR A 53 -13.44 -18.36 -10.32
N ARG A 54 -14.51 -17.79 -9.72
CA ARG A 54 -15.64 -17.22 -10.48
C ARG A 54 -15.27 -15.88 -11.09
N VAL A 55 -14.57 -15.03 -10.34
CA VAL A 55 -14.07 -13.72 -10.81
C VAL A 55 -13.01 -13.94 -11.88
N SER A 56 -12.01 -14.76 -11.58
CA SER A 56 -10.94 -15.11 -12.51
C SER A 56 -11.48 -15.79 -13.76
N GLY A 57 -12.51 -16.65 -13.64
CA GLY A 57 -13.15 -17.30 -14.79
C GLY A 57 -13.75 -16.30 -15.77
N LYS A 58 -14.36 -15.20 -15.29
CA LYS A 58 -14.86 -14.11 -16.14
C LYS A 58 -13.72 -13.39 -16.86
N LEU A 59 -12.61 -13.14 -16.18
CA LEU A 59 -11.40 -12.55 -16.79
C LEU A 59 -10.91 -13.44 -17.96
N PHE A 60 -10.73 -14.74 -17.74
CA PHE A 60 -10.26 -15.65 -18.78
C PHE A 60 -11.25 -15.79 -19.94
N GLN A 61 -12.55 -15.77 -19.65
CA GLN A 61 -13.58 -15.71 -20.69
C GLN A 61 -13.46 -14.44 -21.56
N ALA A 62 -13.24 -13.27 -20.93
CA ALA A 62 -13.05 -12.01 -21.64
C ALA A 62 -11.74 -11.98 -22.45
N LEU A 63 -10.70 -12.66 -21.99
CA LEU A 63 -9.43 -12.82 -22.69
C LEU A 63 -9.47 -13.88 -23.82
N GLY A 64 -10.56 -14.64 -23.93
CA GLY A 64 -10.77 -15.60 -25.03
C GLY A 64 -10.06 -16.96 -24.86
N PHE A 65 -9.56 -17.31 -23.66
CA PHE A 65 -8.96 -18.62 -23.41
C PHE A 65 -9.35 -19.21 -22.07
N LYS A 66 -9.12 -20.52 -21.89
CA LYS A 66 -9.45 -21.25 -20.66
C LYS A 66 -8.19 -21.70 -19.96
N LYS A 67 -8.21 -21.67 -18.63
CA LYS A 67 -7.12 -22.14 -17.75
C LYS A 67 -7.65 -23.03 -16.63
N LYS A 68 -6.78 -23.90 -16.13
CA LYS A 68 -7.04 -24.63 -14.89
C LYS A 68 -6.83 -23.66 -13.73
N LEU A 69 -7.92 -23.31 -13.03
CA LEU A 69 -7.93 -22.43 -11.88
C LEU A 69 -7.88 -23.24 -10.59
N ILE A 70 -7.05 -22.81 -9.65
CA ILE A 70 -6.95 -23.35 -8.30
C ILE A 70 -7.25 -22.24 -7.32
N PRO A 71 -8.25 -22.39 -6.42
CA PRO A 71 -8.54 -21.39 -5.42
C PRO A 71 -7.39 -21.30 -4.41
N TYR A 72 -6.90 -20.09 -4.16
CA TYR A 72 -5.85 -19.79 -3.20
C TYR A 72 -6.19 -18.49 -2.48
N HIS A 73 -6.65 -18.60 -1.24
CA HIS A 73 -7.07 -17.49 -0.39
C HIS A 73 -6.64 -17.79 1.07
N ASP A 74 -6.72 -16.81 1.96
CA ASP A 74 -6.21 -16.94 3.33
C ASP A 74 -6.75 -18.15 4.09
N HIS A 75 -8.01 -18.53 3.86
CA HIS A 75 -8.64 -19.66 4.55
C HIS A 75 -8.15 -21.04 4.08
N ASN A 76 -7.58 -21.16 2.86
CA ASN A 76 -7.07 -22.43 2.34
C ASN A 76 -5.55 -22.42 2.07
N ALA A 77 -4.88 -21.30 2.29
CA ALA A 77 -3.48 -21.13 1.95
C ALA A 77 -2.57 -22.19 2.57
N ASP A 78 -2.84 -22.62 3.80
CA ASP A 78 -1.99 -23.60 4.49
C ASP A 78 -2.06 -25.01 3.87
N THR A 79 -3.17 -25.37 3.23
CA THR A 79 -3.33 -26.64 2.50
C THR A 79 -2.93 -26.52 1.03
N GLN A 80 -3.23 -25.40 0.38
CA GLN A 80 -2.95 -25.21 -1.04
C GLN A 80 -1.49 -24.88 -1.32
N ARG A 81 -0.80 -24.20 -0.40
CA ARG A 81 0.60 -23.82 -0.57
C ARG A 81 1.54 -25.02 -0.81
N PRO A 82 1.53 -26.10 0.00
CA PRO A 82 2.33 -27.30 -0.28
C PRO A 82 1.99 -27.94 -1.62
N PHE A 83 0.72 -27.94 -2.01
CA PHE A 83 0.28 -28.47 -3.30
C PHE A 83 0.86 -27.69 -4.48
N LEU A 84 0.79 -26.34 -4.45
CA LEU A 84 1.35 -25.47 -5.49
C LEU A 84 2.88 -25.61 -5.58
N LEU A 85 3.56 -25.69 -4.44
CA LEU A 85 5.01 -25.96 -4.39
C LEU A 85 5.37 -27.33 -4.99
N GLY A 86 4.55 -28.35 -4.75
CA GLY A 86 4.71 -29.68 -5.36
C GLY A 86 4.61 -29.62 -6.89
N LEU A 87 3.64 -28.89 -7.42
CA LEU A 87 3.49 -28.71 -8.88
C LEU A 87 4.71 -27.99 -9.49
N ILE A 88 5.25 -26.99 -8.80
CA ILE A 88 6.46 -26.31 -9.26
C ILE A 88 7.66 -27.28 -9.23
N ALA A 89 7.79 -28.11 -8.20
CA ALA A 89 8.85 -29.10 -8.11
C ALA A 89 8.76 -30.17 -9.23
N GLU A 90 7.54 -30.43 -9.74
CA GLU A 90 7.30 -31.28 -10.91
C GLU A 90 7.62 -30.58 -12.25
N GLY A 91 8.16 -29.38 -12.22
CA GLY A 91 8.55 -28.62 -13.42
C GLY A 91 7.45 -27.69 -13.96
N LYS A 92 6.33 -27.50 -13.26
CA LYS A 92 5.23 -26.67 -13.71
C LYS A 92 5.45 -25.18 -13.44
N SER A 93 4.87 -24.34 -14.29
CA SER A 93 4.73 -22.90 -14.11
C SER A 93 3.38 -22.59 -13.45
N VAL A 94 3.41 -21.84 -12.33
CA VAL A 94 2.23 -21.43 -11.58
C VAL A 94 2.11 -19.90 -11.65
N ALA A 95 1.00 -19.39 -12.18
CA ALA A 95 0.66 -17.97 -12.07
C ALA A 95 -0.22 -17.77 -10.84
N LEU A 96 0.09 -16.75 -10.03
CA LEU A 96 -0.76 -16.25 -8.94
C LEU A 96 -1.38 -14.93 -9.34
N ILE A 97 -2.70 -14.82 -9.28
CA ILE A 97 -3.48 -13.62 -9.54
C ILE A 97 -4.41 -13.33 -8.36
N SER A 98 -4.72 -12.06 -8.15
CA SER A 98 -5.80 -11.59 -7.27
C SER A 98 -7.06 -11.31 -8.09
N ASP A 99 -8.16 -11.03 -7.42
CA ASP A 99 -9.41 -10.65 -8.05
C ASP A 99 -9.31 -9.31 -8.76
N ALA A 100 -8.49 -8.38 -8.23
CA ALA A 100 -8.23 -7.08 -8.83
C ALA A 100 -6.85 -6.52 -8.44
N GLY A 101 -6.05 -6.09 -9.41
CA GLY A 101 -4.75 -5.45 -9.18
C GLY A 101 -3.60 -6.43 -8.95
N MET A 102 -2.64 -6.02 -8.14
CA MET A 102 -1.42 -6.79 -7.88
C MET A 102 -1.64 -7.78 -6.74
N PRO A 103 -1.37 -9.09 -6.94
CA PRO A 103 -1.43 -10.06 -5.86
C PRO A 103 -0.48 -9.66 -4.71
N LEU A 104 -0.78 -10.09 -3.50
CA LEU A 104 -0.09 -9.80 -2.24
C LEU A 104 -0.36 -8.38 -1.67
N ILE A 105 -0.90 -7.47 -2.44
CA ILE A 105 -1.17 -6.09 -2.00
C ILE A 105 -2.58 -6.01 -1.41
N SER A 106 -2.71 -6.29 -0.13
CA SER A 106 -3.95 -6.58 0.62
C SER A 106 -4.64 -7.87 0.20
N ASP A 107 -3.92 -8.76 -0.47
CA ASP A 107 -4.36 -10.03 -1.01
C ASP A 107 -3.48 -11.17 -0.50
N PRO A 108 -3.94 -12.43 -0.56
CA PRO A 108 -3.16 -13.59 -0.12
C PRO A 108 -1.94 -13.84 -1.03
N GLY A 109 -0.91 -14.52 -0.49
CA GLY A 109 0.20 -15.01 -1.31
C GLY A 109 1.60 -14.80 -0.74
N TYR A 110 1.79 -13.90 0.24
CA TYR A 110 3.12 -13.57 0.73
C TYR A 110 3.88 -14.81 1.25
N LYS A 111 3.19 -15.73 1.96
CA LYS A 111 3.79 -16.97 2.45
C LYS A 111 4.22 -17.90 1.32
N LEU A 112 3.48 -17.95 0.21
CA LEU A 112 3.84 -18.75 -0.96
C LEU A 112 5.11 -18.20 -1.62
N VAL A 113 5.21 -16.89 -1.78
CA VAL A 113 6.43 -16.24 -2.29
C VAL A 113 7.62 -16.55 -1.37
N ARG A 114 7.43 -16.42 -0.06
CA ARG A 114 8.46 -16.70 0.93
C ARG A 114 8.98 -18.14 0.81
N ASP A 115 8.07 -19.12 0.78
CA ASP A 115 8.43 -20.52 0.65
C ASP A 115 9.14 -20.85 -0.67
N CYS A 116 8.76 -20.15 -1.77
CA CYS A 116 9.46 -20.26 -3.05
C CYS A 116 10.89 -19.74 -2.96
N LEU A 117 11.09 -18.58 -2.36
CA LEU A 117 12.42 -17.98 -2.20
C LEU A 117 13.32 -18.83 -1.29
N ASP A 118 12.80 -19.31 -0.16
CA ASP A 118 13.52 -20.18 0.78
C ASP A 118 13.96 -21.51 0.13
N LYS A 119 13.24 -21.96 -0.92
CA LYS A 119 13.55 -23.16 -1.71
C LYS A 119 14.31 -22.90 -3.01
N ASN A 120 14.80 -21.66 -3.22
CA ASN A 120 15.46 -21.23 -4.47
C ASN A 120 14.61 -21.49 -5.73
N ILE A 121 13.28 -21.46 -5.62
CA ILE A 121 12.36 -21.54 -6.74
C ILE A 121 12.34 -20.18 -7.46
N TYR A 122 12.29 -20.22 -8.78
CA TYR A 122 12.15 -19.01 -9.58
C TYR A 122 10.83 -18.28 -9.26
N VAL A 123 10.94 -17.01 -8.91
CA VAL A 123 9.79 -16.10 -8.69
C VAL A 123 9.97 -14.85 -9.53
N THR A 124 8.92 -14.42 -10.21
CA THR A 124 8.89 -13.14 -10.91
C THR A 124 7.55 -12.46 -10.74
N SER A 125 7.54 -11.12 -10.88
CA SER A 125 6.32 -10.32 -10.87
C SER A 125 6.18 -9.54 -12.16
N LEU A 126 4.97 -9.48 -12.68
CA LEU A 126 4.62 -8.70 -13.86
C LEU A 126 3.98 -7.38 -13.40
N PRO A 127 4.46 -6.23 -13.87
CA PRO A 127 3.84 -4.94 -13.56
C PRO A 127 2.44 -4.88 -14.15
N GLY A 128 1.57 -4.11 -13.50
CA GLY A 128 0.21 -3.90 -13.98
C GLY A 128 -0.58 -2.95 -13.10
N ALA A 129 -1.90 -2.98 -13.24
CA ALA A 129 -2.81 -2.09 -12.53
C ALA A 129 -2.61 -2.17 -11.01
N ASN A 130 -2.60 -0.98 -10.37
CA ASN A 130 -2.34 -0.83 -8.95
C ASN A 130 -3.09 0.39 -8.42
N SER A 131 -4.18 0.18 -7.69
CA SER A 131 -5.03 1.26 -7.21
C SER A 131 -4.36 2.19 -6.18
N PRO A 132 -3.53 1.72 -5.22
CA PRO A 132 -2.77 2.61 -4.34
C PRO A 132 -1.89 3.62 -5.06
N LEU A 133 -1.13 3.17 -6.06
CA LEU A 133 -0.23 4.06 -6.82
C LEU A 133 -1.01 5.01 -7.73
N MET A 134 -2.10 4.55 -8.35
CA MET A 134 -2.97 5.42 -9.14
C MET A 134 -3.61 6.50 -8.27
N ALA A 135 -4.14 6.14 -7.11
CA ALA A 135 -4.70 7.10 -6.17
C ALA A 135 -3.67 8.14 -5.73
N LEU A 136 -2.44 7.70 -5.41
CA LEU A 136 -1.33 8.58 -5.06
C LEU A 136 -1.02 9.57 -6.19
N GLN A 137 -0.91 9.10 -7.45
CA GLN A 137 -0.68 9.96 -8.62
C GLN A 137 -1.78 11.01 -8.83
N LEU A 138 -3.04 10.63 -8.59
CA LEU A 138 -4.20 11.49 -8.80
C LEU A 138 -4.48 12.42 -7.61
N SER A 139 -3.85 12.19 -6.46
CA SER A 139 -4.13 12.92 -5.23
C SER A 139 -3.63 14.37 -5.25
N GLY A 140 -2.59 14.67 -6.04
CA GLY A 140 -1.89 15.96 -5.99
C GLY A 140 -1.08 16.18 -4.71
N LEU A 141 -0.92 15.14 -3.88
CA LEU A 141 -0.12 15.17 -2.64
C LEU A 141 1.32 14.71 -2.90
N PRO A 142 2.28 15.06 -2.04
CA PRO A 142 3.66 14.62 -2.20
C PRO A 142 3.78 13.10 -2.34
N SER A 143 4.48 12.63 -3.37
CA SER A 143 4.62 11.21 -3.72
C SER A 143 6.05 10.67 -3.57
N ASP A 144 6.98 11.52 -3.16
CA ASP A 144 8.39 11.20 -2.92
C ASP A 144 8.59 10.16 -1.81
N SER A 145 7.69 10.18 -0.81
CA SER A 145 7.66 9.19 0.27
C SER A 145 6.20 8.93 0.66
N PHE A 146 5.80 7.66 0.64
CA PHE A 146 4.45 7.27 1.01
C PHE A 146 4.44 5.95 1.77
N THR A 147 3.38 5.74 2.55
CA THR A 147 3.14 4.51 3.31
C THR A 147 1.77 3.96 2.95
N PHE A 148 1.73 2.73 2.44
CA PHE A 148 0.49 2.02 2.20
C PHE A 148 0.11 1.18 3.43
N LEU A 149 -1.09 1.39 3.96
CA LEU A 149 -1.58 0.75 5.18
C LEU A 149 -2.63 -0.33 4.91
N GLY A 150 -3.07 -0.51 3.66
CA GLY A 150 -4.19 -1.41 3.36
C GLY A 150 -5.49 -0.93 4.02
N PHE A 151 -6.31 -1.87 4.48
CA PHE A 151 -7.53 -1.57 5.24
C PHE A 151 -7.21 -1.33 6.71
N LEU A 152 -7.68 -0.20 7.25
CA LEU A 152 -7.57 0.06 8.69
C LEU A 152 -8.50 -0.86 9.51
N PRO A 153 -8.22 -1.10 10.79
CA PRO A 153 -9.07 -1.90 11.68
C PRO A 153 -10.53 -1.43 11.65
N SER A 154 -11.47 -2.39 11.67
CA SER A 154 -12.91 -2.09 11.61
C SER A 154 -13.44 -1.38 12.86
N LYS A 155 -12.88 -1.70 14.05
CA LYS A 155 -13.29 -1.09 15.32
C LYS A 155 -12.60 0.25 15.50
N SER A 156 -13.35 1.32 15.80
CA SER A 156 -12.86 2.71 15.95
C SER A 156 -11.67 2.80 16.92
N LYS A 157 -11.72 2.15 18.10
CA LYS A 157 -10.58 2.15 19.03
C LYS A 157 -9.29 1.64 18.39
N ALA A 158 -9.32 0.46 17.79
CA ALA A 158 -8.14 -0.13 17.14
C ALA A 158 -7.69 0.68 15.91
N ARG A 159 -8.63 1.28 15.18
CA ARG A 159 -8.34 2.18 14.06
C ARG A 159 -7.60 3.43 14.52
N ARG A 160 -8.05 4.06 15.60
CA ARG A 160 -7.39 5.22 16.21
C ARG A 160 -5.99 4.88 16.73
N GLU A 161 -5.83 3.75 17.42
CA GLU A 161 -4.53 3.26 17.86
C GLU A 161 -3.57 3.04 16.68
N CYS A 162 -4.06 2.46 15.58
CA CYS A 162 -3.30 2.31 14.35
C CYS A 162 -2.90 3.68 13.75
N LEU A 163 -3.84 4.62 13.65
CA LEU A 163 -3.60 5.97 13.12
C LEU A 163 -2.60 6.76 13.97
N GLU A 164 -2.65 6.62 15.30
CA GLU A 164 -1.72 7.31 16.21
C GLU A 164 -0.27 6.92 15.94
N ALA A 165 0.00 5.65 15.58
CA ALA A 165 1.34 5.19 15.21
C ALA A 165 1.91 5.89 13.96
N TYR A 166 1.04 6.42 13.09
CA TYR A 166 1.42 7.11 11.84
C TYR A 166 1.23 8.63 11.90
N LYS A 167 0.78 9.17 13.02
CA LYS A 167 0.46 10.60 13.17
C LYS A 167 1.65 11.51 12.85
N ASN A 168 2.85 11.13 13.26
CA ASN A 168 4.06 11.93 13.11
C ASN A 168 4.98 11.46 11.97
N VAL A 169 4.55 10.44 11.22
CA VAL A 169 5.34 9.94 10.09
C VAL A 169 5.28 10.95 8.94
N GLN A 170 6.46 11.32 8.42
CA GLN A 170 6.62 12.34 7.37
C GLN A 170 6.44 11.73 5.96
N THR A 171 5.35 10.97 5.77
CA THR A 171 5.01 10.35 4.49
C THR A 171 3.54 10.58 4.16
N THR A 172 3.20 10.57 2.88
CA THR A 172 1.81 10.50 2.43
C THR A 172 1.27 9.11 2.72
N LEU A 173 0.09 9.02 3.35
CA LEU A 173 -0.53 7.75 3.67
C LEU A 173 -1.55 7.37 2.60
N VAL A 174 -1.55 6.09 2.21
CA VAL A 174 -2.52 5.53 1.27
C VAL A 174 -3.25 4.39 1.97
N ILE A 175 -4.58 4.45 2.02
CA ILE A 175 -5.41 3.44 2.69
C ILE A 175 -6.58 3.03 1.80
N PHE A 176 -6.98 1.76 1.89
CA PHE A 176 -8.23 1.26 1.35
C PHE A 176 -9.36 1.48 2.34
N GLU A 177 -10.54 1.82 1.83
CA GLU A 177 -11.72 1.89 2.67
C GLU A 177 -12.98 1.49 1.89
N SER A 178 -13.96 0.97 2.61
CA SER A 178 -15.28 0.66 2.07
C SER A 178 -16.23 1.83 2.25
N ALA A 179 -17.19 1.97 1.34
CA ALA A 179 -18.20 3.03 1.41
C ALA A 179 -18.96 3.03 2.75
N ALA A 180 -19.26 1.84 3.29
CA ALA A 180 -20.01 1.69 4.54
C ALA A 180 -19.26 2.19 5.78
N ARG A 181 -17.92 2.22 5.76
CA ARG A 181 -17.07 2.61 6.89
C ARG A 181 -16.45 4.00 6.73
N LEU A 182 -16.64 4.61 5.56
CA LEU A 182 -15.91 5.79 5.12
C LEU A 182 -16.10 6.99 6.07
N GLU A 183 -17.33 7.30 6.46
CA GLU A 183 -17.63 8.44 7.34
C GLU A 183 -16.98 8.29 8.72
N GLU A 184 -17.13 7.12 9.34
CA GLU A 184 -16.49 6.83 10.62
C GLU A 184 -14.96 6.85 10.53
N CYS A 185 -14.41 6.34 9.41
CA CYS A 185 -12.97 6.36 9.17
C CYS A 185 -12.45 7.79 9.05
N CYS A 186 -13.11 8.66 8.29
CA CYS A 186 -12.75 10.07 8.16
C CYS A 186 -12.86 10.81 9.50
N ALA A 187 -13.88 10.52 10.31
CA ALA A 187 -14.02 11.10 11.65
C ALA A 187 -12.87 10.69 12.59
N ASP A 188 -12.45 9.41 12.55
CA ASP A 188 -11.30 8.95 13.32
C ASP A 188 -9.98 9.54 12.83
N ILE A 189 -9.79 9.68 11.51
CA ILE A 189 -8.62 10.35 10.93
C ILE A 189 -8.57 11.82 11.41
N LEU A 190 -9.68 12.54 11.34
CA LEU A 190 -9.77 13.93 11.81
C LEU A 190 -9.41 14.06 13.29
N ALA A 191 -9.96 13.16 14.12
CA ALA A 191 -9.75 13.18 15.58
C ALA A 191 -8.29 12.88 15.97
N VAL A 192 -7.61 11.98 15.25
CA VAL A 192 -6.26 11.53 15.59
C VAL A 192 -5.19 12.35 14.88
N MET A 193 -5.35 12.57 13.58
CA MET A 193 -4.32 13.17 12.73
C MET A 193 -4.53 14.66 12.47
N GLY A 194 -5.69 15.21 12.83
CA GLY A 194 -6.07 16.57 12.54
C GLY A 194 -6.56 16.78 11.09
N ASN A 195 -6.81 18.03 10.73
CA ASN A 195 -7.36 18.41 9.44
C ASN A 195 -6.26 18.55 8.37
N ARG A 196 -5.80 17.42 7.84
CA ARG A 196 -4.78 17.35 6.79
C ARG A 196 -5.38 17.45 5.40
N PRO A 197 -4.59 17.83 4.39
CA PRO A 197 -4.96 17.59 3.00
C PRO A 197 -5.27 16.11 2.79
N MET A 198 -6.36 15.81 2.12
CA MET A 198 -6.79 14.45 1.84
C MET A 198 -7.50 14.39 0.48
N THR A 199 -7.20 13.37 -0.29
CA THR A 199 -7.91 13.05 -1.52
C THR A 199 -8.62 11.71 -1.39
N LEU A 200 -9.91 11.70 -1.71
CA LEU A 200 -10.66 10.47 -1.91
C LEU A 200 -10.68 10.16 -3.39
N THR A 201 -10.28 8.95 -3.77
CA THR A 201 -10.47 8.42 -5.12
C THR A 201 -11.45 7.27 -5.06
N ARG A 202 -12.30 7.17 -6.09
CA ARG A 202 -13.38 6.20 -6.16
C ARG A 202 -13.44 5.57 -7.52
N GLU A 203 -13.71 4.26 -7.57
CA GLU A 203 -13.98 3.51 -8.82
C GLU A 203 -12.92 3.76 -9.91
N LEU A 204 -11.64 3.78 -9.52
CA LEU A 204 -10.51 4.01 -10.42
C LEU A 204 -10.57 3.08 -11.64
N THR A 205 -10.31 3.63 -12.82
CA THR A 205 -10.41 2.99 -14.16
C THR A 205 -11.81 2.61 -14.63
N LYS A 206 -12.83 2.77 -13.78
CA LYS A 206 -14.22 2.39 -14.09
C LYS A 206 -15.02 3.57 -14.62
N LYS A 207 -16.23 3.29 -15.10
CA LYS A 207 -17.14 4.31 -15.66
C LYS A 207 -17.46 5.47 -14.69
N PHE A 208 -17.45 5.20 -13.40
CA PHE A 208 -17.80 6.16 -12.36
C PHE A 208 -16.58 6.59 -11.53
N GLU A 209 -15.39 6.60 -12.17
CA GLU A 209 -14.19 7.17 -11.58
C GLU A 209 -14.45 8.60 -11.13
N ASP A 210 -14.08 8.89 -9.88
CA ASP A 210 -14.25 10.20 -9.27
C ASP A 210 -13.11 10.49 -8.30
N ILE A 211 -12.70 11.76 -8.23
CA ILE A 211 -11.56 12.21 -7.44
C ILE A 211 -11.98 13.44 -6.66
N TRP A 212 -11.85 13.39 -5.33
CA TRP A 212 -12.22 14.48 -4.42
C TRP A 212 -11.00 15.00 -3.67
N PRO A 213 -10.22 15.90 -4.25
CA PRO A 213 -9.14 16.58 -3.52
C PRO A 213 -9.76 17.59 -2.55
N SER A 214 -9.38 17.52 -1.27
CA SER A 214 -9.92 18.38 -0.20
C SER A 214 -9.03 18.30 1.05
N THR A 215 -9.63 18.52 2.21
CA THR A 215 -9.11 18.19 3.53
C THR A 215 -9.95 17.10 4.19
N VAL A 216 -9.48 16.54 5.30
CA VAL A 216 -10.24 15.52 6.04
C VAL A 216 -11.62 16.04 6.42
N SER A 217 -11.72 17.28 6.96
CA SER A 217 -13.00 17.91 7.32
C SER A 217 -13.89 18.15 6.10
N GLY A 218 -13.32 18.64 4.98
CA GLY A 218 -14.11 18.90 3.78
C GLY A 218 -14.67 17.64 3.13
N ILE A 219 -13.93 16.52 3.16
CA ILE A 219 -14.48 15.22 2.74
C ILE A 219 -15.59 14.77 3.70
N LEU A 220 -15.39 14.89 5.01
CA LEU A 220 -16.40 14.52 5.99
C LEU A 220 -17.70 15.33 5.83
N GLU A 221 -17.61 16.65 5.63
CA GLU A 221 -18.74 17.52 5.35
C GLU A 221 -19.51 17.08 4.09
N ARG A 222 -18.77 16.74 3.02
CA ARG A 222 -19.38 16.23 1.78
C ARG A 222 -20.11 14.91 2.00
N LEU A 223 -19.50 13.99 2.77
CA LEU A 223 -20.13 12.71 3.12
C LEU A 223 -21.41 12.89 3.93
N GLN A 224 -21.42 13.83 4.87
CA GLN A 224 -22.61 14.13 5.68
C GLN A 224 -23.72 14.77 4.86
N LYS A 225 -23.37 15.59 3.86
CA LYS A 225 -24.34 16.24 2.97
C LYS A 225 -24.91 15.30 1.91
N ASP A 226 -24.04 14.58 1.21
CA ASP A 226 -24.37 13.83 -0.01
C ASP A 226 -24.52 12.31 0.24
N GLY A 227 -24.12 11.85 1.43
CA GLY A 227 -23.99 10.44 1.77
C GLY A 227 -22.71 9.79 1.22
N PRO A 228 -22.37 8.58 1.68
CA PRO A 228 -21.19 7.87 1.22
C PRO A 228 -21.35 7.43 -0.24
N PRO A 229 -20.33 7.62 -1.09
CA PRO A 229 -20.35 7.18 -2.48
C PRO A 229 -20.29 5.65 -2.54
N LYS A 230 -20.93 5.06 -3.54
CA LYS A 230 -20.85 3.61 -3.79
C LYS A 230 -19.55 3.27 -4.53
N GLY A 231 -19.00 2.08 -4.27
CA GLY A 231 -17.86 1.52 -4.99
C GLY A 231 -16.61 1.37 -4.14
N GLU A 232 -15.51 1.08 -4.78
CA GLU A 232 -14.20 0.92 -4.17
C GLU A 232 -13.54 2.28 -3.97
N ILE A 233 -12.92 2.47 -2.81
CA ILE A 233 -12.39 3.76 -2.38
C ILE A 233 -10.94 3.60 -1.94
N VAL A 234 -10.11 4.54 -2.38
CA VAL A 234 -8.77 4.73 -1.85
C VAL A 234 -8.66 6.16 -1.31
N LEU A 235 -8.23 6.29 -0.07
CA LEU A 235 -7.94 7.57 0.56
C LEU A 235 -6.43 7.82 0.53
N VAL A 236 -6.06 9.02 0.16
CA VAL A 236 -4.68 9.50 0.20
C VAL A 236 -4.62 10.68 1.16
N ILE A 237 -3.84 10.56 2.23
CA ILE A 237 -3.76 11.55 3.31
C ILE A 237 -2.38 12.19 3.28
N GLY A 238 -2.33 13.51 3.23
CA GLY A 238 -1.09 14.28 3.26
C GLY A 238 -0.29 14.03 4.54
N ARG A 239 1.01 14.15 4.42
CA ARG A 239 1.92 14.13 5.57
C ARG A 239 1.61 15.27 6.54
N ASN A 240 2.15 15.20 7.73
CA ASN A 240 2.03 16.26 8.70
C ASN A 240 2.95 17.42 8.29
N ASP A 241 2.40 18.38 7.56
CA ASP A 241 3.10 19.62 7.19
C ASP A 241 3.00 20.71 8.28
N SER A 242 2.37 20.39 9.44
CA SER A 242 2.49 21.29 10.59
C SER A 242 3.97 21.45 10.88
N PRO A 243 4.49 22.68 11.00
CA PRO A 243 5.84 22.84 11.48
C PRO A 243 5.95 21.98 12.74
N GLN A 244 6.87 21.03 12.74
CA GLN A 244 7.27 20.43 14.02
C GLN A 244 7.44 21.65 14.92
N GLU A 245 6.79 21.65 16.08
CA GLU A 245 7.15 22.67 17.08
C GLU A 245 8.66 22.63 17.10
N GLU A 246 9.29 23.71 16.61
CA GLU A 246 10.73 23.86 16.72
C GLU A 246 10.96 23.96 18.21
N PHE A 247 11.12 22.78 18.82
CA PHE A 247 11.55 22.73 20.20
C PHE A 247 12.88 23.45 20.22
N ASP A 248 12.91 24.58 20.89
CA ASP A 248 14.17 25.23 21.23
C ASP A 248 14.91 24.31 22.22
N VAL A 249 15.51 23.26 21.63
CA VAL A 249 16.22 22.21 22.38
C VAL A 249 17.29 22.83 23.27
N ASP A 250 17.93 23.91 22.81
CA ASP A 250 18.94 24.62 23.57
C ASP A 250 18.34 25.30 24.81
N LYS A 251 17.20 25.96 24.66
CA LYS A 251 16.49 26.59 25.78
C LYS A 251 15.96 25.52 26.75
N MET A 252 15.41 24.42 26.24
CA MET A 252 14.94 23.29 27.05
C MET A 252 16.10 22.64 27.81
N LEU A 253 17.24 22.41 27.16
CA LEU A 253 18.45 21.86 27.79
C LEU A 253 19.02 22.80 28.84
N ARG A 254 19.12 24.09 28.56
CA ARG A 254 19.58 25.08 29.56
C ARG A 254 18.69 25.05 30.80
N SER A 255 17.35 25.02 30.61
CA SER A 255 16.43 24.95 31.75
C SER A 255 16.54 23.65 32.52
N ALA A 256 16.60 22.50 31.85
CA ALA A 256 16.68 21.19 32.49
C ALA A 256 18.02 20.98 33.25
N LEU A 257 19.13 21.45 32.69
CA LEU A 257 20.45 21.33 33.29
C LEU A 257 20.64 22.17 34.56
N THR A 258 19.71 23.07 34.89
CA THR A 258 19.72 23.79 36.18
C THR A 258 19.31 22.90 37.36
N THR A 259 18.51 21.86 37.09
CA THR A 259 17.91 21.01 38.15
C THR A 259 18.18 19.52 37.98
N MET A 260 18.67 19.10 36.81
CA MET A 260 18.87 17.68 36.45
C MET A 260 20.30 17.42 35.96
N THR A 261 20.72 16.17 36.07
CA THR A 261 21.97 15.73 35.43
C THR A 261 21.82 15.71 33.91
N MET A 262 22.94 15.80 33.18
CA MET A 262 22.89 15.72 31.68
C MET A 262 22.19 14.46 31.19
N LYS A 263 22.34 13.33 31.84
CA LYS A 263 21.71 12.07 31.47
C LYS A 263 20.19 12.16 31.63
N GLU A 264 19.72 12.74 32.72
CA GLU A 264 18.29 12.92 33.01
C GLU A 264 17.66 13.97 32.06
N ALA A 265 18.34 15.10 31.83
CA ALA A 265 17.89 16.14 30.92
C ALA A 265 17.76 15.62 29.48
N VAL A 266 18.75 14.88 28.99
CA VAL A 266 18.69 14.24 27.67
C VAL A 266 17.53 13.25 27.57
N ALA A 267 17.29 12.44 28.61
CA ALA A 267 16.19 11.49 28.61
C ALA A 267 14.82 12.20 28.56
N ALA A 268 14.62 13.20 29.43
CA ALA A 268 13.38 13.96 29.52
C ALA A 268 13.07 14.73 28.23
N ILE A 269 14.08 15.38 27.62
CA ILE A 269 13.88 16.13 26.39
C ILE A 269 13.69 15.20 25.18
N THR A 270 14.36 14.04 25.14
CA THR A 270 14.11 13.00 24.13
C THR A 270 12.64 12.56 24.18
N GLU A 271 12.11 12.30 25.36
CA GLU A 271 10.71 11.92 25.56
C GLU A 271 9.73 13.04 25.19
N ALA A 272 10.03 14.29 25.59
CA ALA A 272 9.17 15.44 25.31
C ALA A 272 9.15 15.87 23.84
N THR A 273 10.28 15.74 23.13
CA THR A 273 10.42 16.25 21.74
C THR A 273 10.31 15.16 20.67
N GLY A 274 10.44 13.87 21.03
CA GLY A 274 10.54 12.79 20.08
C GLY A 274 11.82 12.76 19.24
N LEU A 275 12.79 13.64 19.52
CA LEU A 275 14.09 13.66 18.85
C LEU A 275 14.93 12.45 19.28
N SER A 276 15.85 12.03 18.41
CA SER A 276 16.74 10.92 18.77
C SER A 276 17.64 11.31 19.94
N LYS A 277 17.87 10.37 20.86
CA LYS A 277 18.76 10.56 22.00
C LYS A 277 20.14 11.10 21.60
N LYS A 278 20.64 10.68 20.42
CA LYS A 278 21.92 11.15 19.87
C LYS A 278 21.89 12.64 19.52
N GLN A 279 20.80 13.11 18.91
CA GLN A 279 20.64 14.55 18.58
C GLN A 279 20.60 15.40 19.84
N VAL A 280 19.76 15.02 20.82
CA VAL A 280 19.63 15.76 22.07
C VAL A 280 20.94 15.73 22.88
N TYR A 281 21.66 14.62 22.90
CA TYR A 281 22.93 14.50 23.57
C TYR A 281 24.03 15.37 22.94
N ASN A 282 24.11 15.40 21.60
CA ASN A 282 25.04 16.28 20.90
C ASN A 282 24.77 17.77 21.20
N ALA A 283 23.51 18.20 21.14
CA ALA A 283 23.13 19.56 21.53
C ALA A 283 23.50 19.90 22.98
N ALA A 284 23.36 18.93 23.90
CA ALA A 284 23.77 19.13 25.29
C ALA A 284 25.30 19.24 25.46
N LEU A 285 26.09 18.56 24.63
CA LEU A 285 27.56 18.69 24.62
C LEU A 285 27.97 20.06 24.07
N ASP A 286 27.37 20.52 22.98
CA ASP A 286 27.65 21.82 22.37
C ASP A 286 27.38 22.96 23.35
N LEU A 287 26.27 22.90 24.09
CA LEU A 287 25.96 23.86 25.14
C LEU A 287 26.98 23.87 26.27
N LYS A 288 27.53 22.70 26.63
CA LYS A 288 28.55 22.61 27.67
C LYS A 288 29.90 23.18 27.22
N HIS A 289 30.27 23.02 25.96
CA HIS A 289 31.45 23.61 25.36
C HIS A 289 31.35 25.15 25.30
N LEU A 290 30.19 25.70 24.92
CA LEU A 290 29.92 27.13 24.90
C LEU A 290 29.94 27.78 26.30
N SER A 291 29.69 27.04 27.36
CA SER A 291 29.75 27.54 28.76
C SER A 291 31.14 27.49 29.38
N HIS A 292 32.16 26.98 28.67
CA HIS A 292 33.55 26.87 29.14
C HIS A 292 34.54 27.70 28.32
N GLU A 293 34.11 28.58 27.39
CA GLU A 293 34.99 29.58 26.83
C GLU A 293 35.01 30.80 27.78
N PRO A 294 36.22 31.27 28.18
CA PRO A 294 36.42 32.32 29.20
C PRO A 294 36.02 33.69 28.69
#